data_93b3ce9c01f9f1fe0fb29af845c992a1
#
_entry.id   93b3ce9c01f9f1fe0fb29af845c992a1
#
_cell.length_a   1.000
_cell.length_b   1.000
_cell.length_c   1.000
_cell.angle_alpha   90.00
_cell.angle_beta   90.00
_cell.angle_gamma   90.00
#
_symmetry.space_group_name_H-M   'P 1'
#
loop_
_entity.id
_entity.type
_entity.pdbx_description
1 polymer ?
#
loop_
_entity_poly.entity_id
_entity_poly.type
_entity_poly.pdbx_seq_one_letter_code
_entity_poly.pdbx_strand_id
1 'polypeptide(L)'
;MVPNLYEYYFDIDGFRSVDTGSRYQKPQRQVNTSLILVPGSILDDRPVPHGDLTTLTWHSPSLKSERRVYVWTPPGYNGTGEPLPVLYFYHGFGDTGLSAIDQGRLPQIMDNLMAEGKIKPMLVVVPDTETESTEAIPENFPPAERRKSFYPLNAKAADRELMSEIIPLVDTRFNVRKDAAGRALAGLSQGGYQALVSGMNHLESFGWLGTFSGVTTTTVPDEGVAARFKQPEAINRQLHNFTVVVGERDSVTGKDIAGLKAELEKQGIKFDYKMYPGLNHEMDVWRPTYAEFVQKLFR
;
A
#
# COMPACT_ATOMS: atom_id res chain seq x y z
N MET A 1 -2.52 -13.61 -24.72
CA MET A 1 -2.71 -12.57 -23.68
C MET A 1 -1.33 -12.03 -23.30
N VAL A 2 -1.25 -10.75 -22.95
CA VAL A 2 -0.01 -10.16 -22.43
C VAL A 2 0.30 -10.79 -21.06
N PRO A 3 1.58 -11.07 -20.74
CA PRO A 3 1.96 -11.56 -19.41
C PRO A 3 1.47 -10.66 -18.29
N ASN A 4 0.61 -11.17 -17.40
CA ASN A 4 0.00 -10.44 -16.30
C ASN A 4 -0.82 -11.37 -15.39
N LEU A 5 -1.33 -10.87 -14.28
CA LEU A 5 -2.34 -11.53 -13.44
C LEU A 5 -3.71 -10.92 -13.74
N TYR A 6 -4.62 -11.70 -14.27
CA TYR A 6 -5.96 -11.29 -14.70
C TYR A 6 -7.02 -11.74 -13.70
N GLU A 7 -8.06 -10.92 -13.55
CA GLU A 7 -9.28 -11.29 -12.85
C GLU A 7 -10.29 -11.87 -13.82
N TYR A 8 -11.01 -12.91 -13.41
CA TYR A 8 -12.09 -13.51 -14.17
C TYR A 8 -13.18 -14.08 -13.28
N TYR A 9 -14.33 -14.32 -13.83
CA TYR A 9 -15.44 -15.03 -13.20
C TYR A 9 -16.24 -15.77 -14.28
N PHE A 10 -17.05 -16.71 -13.84
CA PHE A 10 -18.06 -17.32 -14.70
C PHE A 10 -19.38 -16.58 -14.56
N ASP A 11 -20.06 -16.33 -15.67
CA ASP A 11 -21.46 -15.93 -15.67
C ASP A 11 -22.30 -17.17 -15.96
N ILE A 12 -23.14 -17.56 -15.01
CA ILE A 12 -24.03 -18.71 -15.10
C ILE A 12 -25.45 -18.20 -14.97
N ASP A 13 -26.16 -18.09 -16.09
CA ASP A 13 -27.54 -17.60 -16.17
C ASP A 13 -27.74 -16.22 -15.48
N GLY A 14 -26.76 -15.32 -15.63
CA GLY A 14 -26.77 -13.99 -15.03
C GLY A 14 -26.21 -13.92 -13.60
N PHE A 15 -25.79 -15.05 -13.04
CA PHE A 15 -25.14 -15.09 -11.72
C PHE A 15 -23.62 -15.17 -11.87
N ARG A 16 -22.92 -14.25 -11.22
CA ARG A 16 -21.46 -14.29 -11.15
C ARG A 16 -21.02 -15.40 -10.21
N SER A 17 -20.15 -16.28 -10.69
CA SER A 17 -19.56 -17.37 -9.92
C SER A 17 -18.04 -17.32 -10.02
N VAL A 18 -17.35 -17.56 -8.90
CA VAL A 18 -15.92 -17.79 -8.89
C VAL A 18 -15.58 -19.17 -9.41
N ASP A 19 -14.39 -19.33 -9.97
CA ASP A 19 -13.85 -20.64 -10.31
C ASP A 19 -13.33 -21.32 -9.04
N THR A 20 -14.05 -22.30 -8.53
CA THR A 20 -13.65 -23.06 -7.33
C THR A 20 -12.41 -23.94 -7.57
N GLY A 21 -12.05 -24.21 -8.81
CA GLY A 21 -10.82 -24.90 -9.20
C GLY A 21 -9.62 -23.98 -9.38
N SER A 22 -9.81 -22.65 -9.34
CA SER A 22 -8.70 -21.71 -9.45
C SER A 22 -7.80 -21.79 -8.22
N ARG A 23 -6.48 -21.81 -8.47
CA ARG A 23 -5.46 -21.74 -7.42
C ARG A 23 -5.51 -20.41 -6.66
N TYR A 24 -5.93 -19.33 -7.32
CA TYR A 24 -5.92 -17.99 -6.77
C TYR A 24 -7.32 -17.38 -6.80
N GLN A 25 -7.77 -16.91 -5.64
CA GLN A 25 -8.98 -16.14 -5.48
C GLN A 25 -8.59 -14.69 -5.13
N LYS A 26 -9.42 -13.73 -5.49
CA LYS A 26 -9.20 -12.34 -5.10
C LYS A 26 -9.50 -12.16 -3.61
N PRO A 27 -8.51 -11.84 -2.77
CA PRO A 27 -8.67 -11.81 -1.32
C PRO A 27 -9.23 -10.46 -0.85
N GLN A 28 -10.50 -10.24 -1.07
CA GLN A 28 -11.25 -9.05 -0.64
C GLN A 28 -12.35 -9.43 0.36
N ARG A 29 -12.97 -8.42 1.00
CA ARG A 29 -14.17 -8.63 1.83
C ARG A 29 -15.25 -9.45 1.12
N GLN A 30 -15.45 -9.18 -0.17
CA GLN A 30 -16.33 -9.93 -1.03
C GLN A 30 -15.52 -10.62 -2.11
N VAL A 31 -15.30 -11.92 -1.97
CA VAL A 31 -14.66 -12.75 -3.00
C VAL A 31 -15.64 -12.93 -4.15
N ASN A 32 -15.40 -12.26 -5.26
CA ASN A 32 -16.29 -12.27 -6.43
C ASN A 32 -15.58 -12.52 -7.76
N THR A 33 -14.27 -12.70 -7.74
CA THR A 33 -13.46 -13.06 -8.91
C THR A 33 -12.36 -14.03 -8.53
N SER A 34 -11.96 -14.83 -9.50
CA SER A 34 -10.76 -15.67 -9.47
C SER A 34 -9.63 -14.98 -10.21
N LEU A 35 -8.40 -15.43 -9.96
CA LEU A 35 -7.20 -14.88 -10.59
C LEU A 35 -6.53 -15.93 -11.45
N ILE A 36 -6.01 -15.51 -12.61
CA ILE A 36 -5.20 -16.35 -13.50
C ILE A 36 -3.92 -15.63 -13.91
N LEU A 37 -2.78 -16.29 -13.67
CA LEU A 37 -1.47 -15.78 -14.08
C LEU A 37 -1.17 -16.21 -15.53
N VAL A 38 -0.90 -15.22 -16.39
CA VAL A 38 -0.26 -15.43 -17.70
C VAL A 38 1.22 -15.16 -17.55
N PRO A 39 2.09 -16.19 -17.65
CA PRO A 39 3.52 -16.06 -17.36
C PRO A 39 4.27 -15.14 -18.31
N GLY A 40 5.44 -14.66 -17.89
CA GLY A 40 6.37 -13.84 -18.68
C GLY A 40 6.58 -12.44 -18.12
N SER A 41 6.21 -12.19 -16.86
CA SER A 41 6.36 -10.88 -16.22
C SER A 41 7.12 -10.94 -14.89
N ILE A 42 7.28 -9.78 -14.22
CA ILE A 42 7.83 -9.69 -12.87
C ILE A 42 6.94 -10.36 -11.82
N LEU A 43 5.69 -10.67 -12.17
CA LEU A 43 4.71 -11.29 -11.28
C LEU A 43 4.86 -12.81 -11.16
N ASP A 44 5.72 -13.42 -11.94
CA ASP A 44 5.88 -14.87 -12.02
C ASP A 44 6.52 -15.46 -10.75
N ASP A 45 6.13 -16.68 -10.42
CA ASP A 45 6.87 -17.52 -9.49
C ASP A 45 8.13 -18.04 -10.24
N ARG A 46 9.27 -17.39 -10.05
CA ARG A 46 10.54 -17.76 -10.69
C ARG A 46 11.36 -18.67 -9.79
N PRO A 47 12.24 -19.53 -10.34
CA PRO A 47 13.15 -20.37 -9.56
C PRO A 47 14.33 -19.54 -9.02
N VAL A 48 14.03 -18.60 -8.13
CA VAL A 48 14.98 -17.73 -7.44
C VAL A 48 14.88 -17.95 -5.92
N PRO A 49 15.85 -17.51 -5.13
CA PRO A 49 15.68 -17.51 -3.67
C PRO A 49 14.45 -16.69 -3.29
N HIS A 50 13.60 -17.26 -2.42
CA HIS A 50 12.36 -16.63 -1.96
C HIS A 50 12.51 -16.09 -0.54
N GLY A 51 11.87 -14.97 -0.28
CA GLY A 51 11.68 -14.45 1.07
C GLY A 51 10.61 -15.23 1.83
N ASP A 52 10.59 -15.05 3.15
CA ASP A 52 9.60 -15.66 4.02
C ASP A 52 8.43 -14.71 4.28
N LEU A 53 7.21 -15.24 4.25
CA LEU A 53 6.00 -14.49 4.61
C LEU A 53 5.51 -14.94 5.98
N THR A 54 5.61 -14.06 6.98
CA THR A 54 5.18 -14.31 8.36
C THR A 54 3.90 -13.52 8.64
N THR A 55 2.93 -14.16 9.30
CA THR A 55 1.75 -13.48 9.85
C THR A 55 1.96 -13.26 11.34
N LEU A 56 1.88 -12.01 11.77
CA LEU A 56 1.82 -11.66 13.20
C LEU A 56 0.40 -11.31 13.56
N THR A 57 -0.04 -11.79 14.72
CA THR A 57 -1.36 -11.47 15.28
C THR A 57 -1.19 -10.92 16.70
N TRP A 58 -2.06 -9.97 17.07
CA TRP A 58 -2.10 -9.41 18.42
C TRP A 58 -3.51 -8.90 18.72
N HIS A 59 -3.80 -8.79 20.01
CA HIS A 59 -4.97 -8.04 20.45
C HIS A 59 -4.62 -6.56 20.49
N SER A 60 -5.27 -5.76 19.64
CA SER A 60 -5.02 -4.32 19.57
C SER A 60 -5.72 -3.61 20.74
N PRO A 61 -4.98 -2.93 21.61
CA PRO A 61 -5.58 -2.15 22.69
C PRO A 61 -6.30 -0.89 22.18
N SER A 62 -5.84 -0.33 21.07
CA SER A 62 -6.44 0.89 20.49
C SER A 62 -7.72 0.62 19.71
N LEU A 63 -7.84 -0.56 19.09
CA LEU A 63 -8.98 -0.97 18.26
C LEU A 63 -9.89 -1.99 18.98
N LYS A 64 -9.44 -2.54 20.12
CA LYS A 64 -10.15 -3.54 20.93
C LYS A 64 -10.58 -4.77 20.13
N SER A 65 -9.72 -5.22 19.24
CA SER A 65 -9.96 -6.35 18.33
C SER A 65 -8.68 -7.13 18.06
N GLU A 66 -8.84 -8.37 17.60
CA GLU A 66 -7.73 -9.15 17.06
C GLU A 66 -7.28 -8.56 15.74
N ARG A 67 -5.99 -8.27 15.64
CA ARG A 67 -5.38 -7.68 14.45
C ARG A 67 -4.31 -8.60 13.89
N ARG A 68 -4.00 -8.38 12.61
CA ARG A 68 -2.94 -9.11 11.93
C ARG A 68 -2.15 -8.20 11.01
N VAL A 69 -0.89 -8.58 10.78
CA VAL A 69 -0.02 -7.96 9.81
C VAL A 69 0.80 -9.05 9.11
N TYR A 70 1.00 -8.90 7.82
CA TYR A 70 1.85 -9.77 7.03
C TYR A 70 3.22 -9.11 6.88
N VAL A 71 4.27 -9.87 7.11
CA VAL A 71 5.65 -9.39 7.00
C VAL A 71 6.40 -10.28 6.03
N TRP A 72 6.78 -9.72 4.89
CA TRP A 72 7.74 -10.36 4.00
C TRP A 72 9.15 -9.97 4.43
N THR A 73 10.03 -10.96 4.61
CA THR A 73 11.46 -10.79 4.87
C THR A 73 12.27 -11.28 3.68
N PRO A 74 13.41 -10.63 3.34
CA PRO A 74 14.18 -11.02 2.16
C PRO A 74 14.80 -12.42 2.29
N PRO A 75 15.13 -13.07 1.17
CA PRO A 75 15.80 -14.38 1.18
C PRO A 75 17.02 -14.41 2.10
N GLY A 76 17.07 -15.42 2.97
CA GLY A 76 18.18 -15.61 3.91
C GLY A 76 18.17 -14.69 5.14
N TYR A 77 17.12 -13.92 5.36
CA TYR A 77 16.96 -13.14 6.59
C TYR A 77 16.84 -14.06 7.81
N ASN A 78 17.70 -13.85 8.79
CA ASN A 78 17.76 -14.66 10.02
C ASN A 78 17.71 -13.82 11.31
N GLY A 79 17.43 -12.52 11.19
CA GLY A 79 17.36 -11.60 12.33
C GLY A 79 18.71 -11.14 12.86
N THR A 80 19.81 -11.50 12.21
CA THR A 80 21.18 -11.10 12.60
C THR A 80 21.79 -10.15 11.56
N GLY A 81 22.97 -9.57 11.88
CA GLY A 81 23.68 -8.66 10.99
C GLY A 81 23.19 -7.22 11.08
N GLU A 82 23.35 -6.46 9.99
CA GLU A 82 22.93 -5.08 9.92
C GLU A 82 21.41 -4.95 9.92
N PRO A 83 20.84 -4.02 10.70
CA PRO A 83 19.41 -3.78 10.71
C PRO A 83 18.87 -3.38 9.33
N LEU A 84 17.82 -4.05 8.86
CA LEU A 84 17.22 -3.79 7.56
C LEU A 84 16.18 -2.65 7.60
N PRO A 85 16.05 -1.86 6.54
CA PRO A 85 14.98 -0.89 6.40
C PRO A 85 13.62 -1.58 6.20
N VAL A 86 12.53 -0.83 6.41
CA VAL A 86 11.16 -1.34 6.38
C VAL A 86 10.28 -0.50 5.48
N LEU A 87 9.54 -1.14 4.59
CA LEU A 87 8.41 -0.56 3.87
C LEU A 87 7.10 -1.01 4.53
N TYR A 88 6.28 -0.07 4.99
CA TYR A 88 4.88 -0.29 5.36
C TYR A 88 4.02 0.00 4.14
N PHE A 89 3.20 -0.97 3.71
CA PHE A 89 2.39 -0.87 2.50
C PHE A 89 0.91 -1.12 2.76
N TYR A 90 0.07 -0.14 2.42
CA TYR A 90 -1.36 -0.10 2.70
C TYR A 90 -2.22 -0.46 1.49
N HIS A 91 -3.19 -1.34 1.70
CA HIS A 91 -4.17 -1.76 0.69
C HIS A 91 -5.31 -0.77 0.49
N GLY A 92 -6.16 -0.98 -0.52
CA GLY A 92 -7.31 -0.15 -0.86
C GLY A 92 -8.58 -0.49 -0.07
N PHE A 93 -9.64 0.29 -0.33
CA PHE A 93 -10.97 0.06 0.27
C PHE A 93 -11.55 -1.28 -0.20
N GLY A 94 -12.02 -2.08 0.76
CA GLY A 94 -12.59 -3.40 0.51
C GLY A 94 -11.55 -4.51 0.36
N ASP A 95 -10.27 -4.15 0.31
CA ASP A 95 -9.16 -5.09 0.29
C ASP A 95 -8.83 -5.61 1.70
N THR A 96 -7.85 -6.48 1.76
CA THR A 96 -7.20 -6.95 2.98
C THR A 96 -5.68 -6.94 2.76
N GLY A 97 -4.89 -7.17 3.80
CA GLY A 97 -3.43 -7.32 3.63
C GLY A 97 -3.05 -8.40 2.62
N LEU A 98 -3.87 -9.47 2.48
CA LEU A 98 -3.67 -10.51 1.47
C LEU A 98 -3.87 -10.00 0.02
N SER A 99 -4.58 -8.89 -0.19
CA SER A 99 -4.74 -8.33 -1.53
C SER A 99 -3.40 -7.88 -2.12
N ALA A 100 -2.52 -7.28 -1.31
CA ALA A 100 -1.16 -6.95 -1.75
C ALA A 100 -0.31 -8.19 -1.99
N ILE A 101 -0.48 -9.25 -1.19
CA ILE A 101 0.26 -10.51 -1.28
C ILE A 101 -0.15 -11.29 -2.54
N ASP A 102 -1.44 -11.62 -2.66
CA ASP A 102 -1.93 -12.55 -3.70
C ASP A 102 -2.26 -11.82 -5.01
N GLN A 103 -3.12 -10.79 -4.96
CA GLN A 103 -3.51 -10.03 -6.14
C GLN A 103 -2.40 -9.06 -6.60
N GLY A 104 -1.73 -8.41 -5.65
CA GLY A 104 -0.61 -7.50 -5.91
C GLY A 104 0.68 -8.24 -6.30
N ARG A 105 0.81 -9.53 -5.97
CA ARG A 105 2.02 -10.34 -6.20
C ARG A 105 3.27 -9.75 -5.53
N LEU A 106 3.07 -9.10 -4.38
CA LEU A 106 4.15 -8.39 -3.68
C LEU A 106 5.37 -9.29 -3.39
N PRO A 107 5.22 -10.51 -2.83
CA PRO A 107 6.38 -11.38 -2.57
C PRO A 107 7.15 -11.71 -3.85
N GLN A 108 6.44 -12.05 -4.95
CA GLN A 108 7.07 -12.41 -6.22
C GLN A 108 7.83 -11.24 -6.83
N ILE A 109 7.25 -10.03 -6.78
CA ILE A 109 7.94 -8.82 -7.23
C ILE A 109 9.23 -8.61 -6.42
N MET A 110 9.15 -8.73 -5.10
CA MET A 110 10.30 -8.55 -4.22
C MET A 110 11.39 -9.59 -4.47
N ASP A 111 11.03 -10.88 -4.52
CA ASP A 111 11.95 -11.99 -4.78
C ASP A 111 12.66 -11.82 -6.12
N ASN A 112 11.90 -11.52 -7.18
CA ASN A 112 12.43 -11.35 -8.52
C ASN A 112 13.36 -10.14 -8.62
N LEU A 113 12.99 -9.00 -8.02
CA LEU A 113 13.84 -7.80 -8.01
C LEU A 113 15.09 -7.97 -7.14
N MET A 114 15.01 -8.75 -6.04
CA MET A 114 16.17 -9.12 -5.24
C MET A 114 17.15 -9.95 -6.05
N ALA A 115 16.68 -11.00 -6.73
CA ALA A 115 17.50 -11.87 -7.57
C ALA A 115 18.14 -11.11 -8.75
N GLU A 116 17.47 -10.08 -9.27
CA GLU A 116 18.01 -9.18 -10.30
C GLU A 116 18.96 -8.11 -9.74
N GLY A 117 19.16 -8.03 -8.42
CA GLY A 117 20.01 -7.00 -7.79
C GLY A 117 19.46 -5.58 -7.91
N LYS A 118 18.16 -5.42 -8.17
CA LYS A 118 17.51 -4.14 -8.43
C LYS A 118 17.02 -3.41 -7.18
N ILE A 119 16.88 -4.09 -6.06
CA ILE A 119 16.46 -3.52 -4.78
C ILE A 119 17.46 -3.80 -3.67
N LYS A 120 17.44 -2.97 -2.65
CA LYS A 120 18.16 -3.22 -1.40
C LYS A 120 17.38 -4.22 -0.55
N PRO A 121 18.06 -5.07 0.26
CA PRO A 121 17.37 -5.86 1.26
C PRO A 121 16.53 -4.98 2.19
N MET A 122 15.25 -5.33 2.36
CA MET A 122 14.31 -4.63 3.22
C MET A 122 13.21 -5.58 3.70
N LEU A 123 12.52 -5.23 4.77
CA LEU A 123 11.27 -5.87 5.14
C LEU A 123 10.09 -5.15 4.47
N VAL A 124 9.03 -5.89 4.16
CA VAL A 124 7.76 -5.29 3.74
C VAL A 124 6.67 -5.73 4.71
N VAL A 125 6.01 -4.75 5.31
CA VAL A 125 4.97 -4.94 6.33
C VAL A 125 3.64 -4.50 5.73
N VAL A 126 2.66 -5.41 5.69
CA VAL A 126 1.35 -5.19 5.06
C VAL A 126 0.27 -5.41 6.12
N PRO A 127 -0.21 -4.33 6.77
CA PRO A 127 -1.31 -4.42 7.73
C PRO A 127 -2.67 -4.54 7.03
N ASP A 128 -3.67 -5.03 7.76
CA ASP A 128 -5.06 -4.78 7.42
C ASP A 128 -5.41 -3.35 7.85
N THR A 129 -5.69 -2.47 6.90
CA THR A 129 -5.87 -1.04 7.16
C THR A 129 -7.33 -0.57 7.21
N GLU A 130 -8.29 -1.47 7.04
CA GLU A 130 -9.67 -1.21 7.44
C GLU A 130 -9.82 -1.50 8.93
N THR A 131 -9.60 -0.48 9.73
CA THR A 131 -9.48 -0.55 11.19
C THR A 131 -10.79 -0.27 11.92
N GLU A 132 -11.65 0.54 11.31
CA GLU A 132 -13.00 0.73 11.83
C GLU A 132 -13.84 -0.50 11.54
N SER A 133 -14.82 -0.74 12.41
CA SER A 133 -15.72 -1.88 12.31
C SER A 133 -16.28 -2.02 10.89
N THR A 134 -15.75 -2.98 10.15
CA THR A 134 -16.24 -3.31 8.81
C THR A 134 -17.68 -3.82 8.86
N GLU A 135 -18.14 -4.28 10.02
CA GLU A 135 -19.52 -4.69 10.28
C GLU A 135 -20.51 -3.54 10.17
N ALA A 136 -20.06 -2.30 10.44
CA ALA A 136 -20.87 -1.10 10.33
C ALA A 136 -20.86 -0.48 8.91
N ILE A 137 -20.06 -1.00 7.97
CA ILE A 137 -20.00 -0.48 6.60
C ILE A 137 -21.13 -1.11 5.79
N PRO A 138 -22.13 -0.32 5.33
CA PRO A 138 -23.17 -0.85 4.46
C PRO A 138 -22.59 -1.43 3.18
N GLU A 139 -23.16 -2.54 2.69
CA GLU A 139 -22.74 -3.20 1.45
C GLU A 139 -22.65 -2.22 0.27
N ASN A 140 -23.59 -1.29 0.18
CA ASN A 140 -23.69 -0.26 -0.83
C ASN A 140 -23.28 1.13 -0.31
N PHE A 141 -22.21 1.21 0.48
CA PHE A 141 -21.75 2.46 1.06
C PHE A 141 -21.31 3.47 -0.03
N PRO A 142 -22.07 4.55 -0.28
CA PRO A 142 -21.78 5.44 -1.40
C PRO A 142 -20.41 6.10 -1.29
N PRO A 143 -19.69 6.33 -2.40
CA PRO A 143 -18.35 6.94 -2.36
C PRO A 143 -18.31 8.31 -1.66
N ALA A 144 -19.34 9.12 -1.81
CA ALA A 144 -19.42 10.42 -1.14
C ALA A 144 -19.49 10.29 0.39
N GLU A 145 -20.27 9.34 0.90
CA GLU A 145 -20.37 9.07 2.34
C GLU A 145 -19.10 8.46 2.90
N ARG A 146 -18.41 7.58 2.15
CA ARG A 146 -17.07 7.07 2.53
C ARG A 146 -16.09 8.20 2.74
N ARG A 147 -16.03 9.16 1.80
CA ARG A 147 -15.13 10.32 1.90
C ARG A 147 -15.45 11.20 3.09
N LYS A 148 -16.73 11.35 3.41
CA LYS A 148 -17.19 12.23 4.48
C LYS A 148 -17.03 11.64 5.88
N SER A 149 -17.33 10.36 6.05
CA SER A 149 -17.41 9.74 7.37
C SER A 149 -16.39 8.66 7.61
N PHE A 150 -16.18 7.73 6.66
CA PHE A 150 -15.35 6.55 6.86
C PHE A 150 -13.86 6.84 6.71
N TYR A 151 -13.43 7.45 5.61
CA TYR A 151 -11.99 7.63 5.36
C TYR A 151 -11.27 8.46 6.43
N PRO A 152 -11.80 9.57 6.94
CA PRO A 152 -11.14 10.31 8.01
C PRO A 152 -11.00 9.50 9.30
N LEU A 153 -12.05 8.77 9.70
CA LEU A 153 -12.04 7.95 10.91
C LEU A 153 -11.08 6.78 10.78
N ASN A 154 -11.15 6.08 9.63
CA ASN A 154 -10.29 4.94 9.36
C ASN A 154 -8.82 5.35 9.22
N ALA A 155 -8.50 6.47 8.58
CA ALA A 155 -7.13 6.96 8.51
C ALA A 155 -6.57 7.29 9.91
N LYS A 156 -7.37 7.92 10.76
CA LYS A 156 -6.97 8.25 12.13
C LYS A 156 -6.75 7.01 13.00
N ALA A 157 -7.57 5.98 12.81
CA ALA A 157 -7.43 4.72 13.52
C ALA A 157 -6.20 3.93 13.02
N ALA A 158 -5.99 3.85 11.71
CA ALA A 158 -4.83 3.21 11.10
C ALA A 158 -3.51 3.92 11.47
N ASP A 159 -3.51 5.25 11.51
CA ASP A 159 -2.37 6.04 11.97
C ASP A 159 -1.99 5.70 13.42
N ARG A 160 -2.97 5.70 14.30
CA ARG A 160 -2.74 5.34 15.71
C ARG A 160 -2.22 3.91 15.85
N GLU A 161 -2.84 2.94 15.15
CA GLU A 161 -2.39 1.55 15.16
C GLU A 161 -0.95 1.42 14.62
N LEU A 162 -0.64 2.08 13.49
CA LEU A 162 0.71 2.06 12.93
C LEU A 162 1.75 2.55 13.92
N MET A 163 1.53 3.72 14.49
CA MET A 163 2.54 4.38 15.32
C MET A 163 2.67 3.76 16.70
N SER A 164 1.56 3.37 17.34
CA SER A 164 1.59 2.87 18.72
C SER A 164 1.69 1.34 18.85
N GLU A 165 1.43 0.59 17.79
CA GLU A 165 1.35 -0.88 17.86
C GLU A 165 2.20 -1.58 16.78
N ILE A 166 1.98 -1.29 15.49
CA ILE A 166 2.64 -2.03 14.41
C ILE A 166 4.14 -1.74 14.35
N ILE A 167 4.54 -0.47 14.37
CA ILE A 167 5.97 -0.12 14.36
C ILE A 167 6.69 -0.69 15.59
N PRO A 168 6.20 -0.53 16.84
CA PRO A 168 6.81 -1.17 18.01
C PRO A 168 6.85 -2.70 17.94
N LEU A 169 5.81 -3.34 17.39
CA LEU A 169 5.78 -4.79 17.21
C LEU A 169 6.88 -5.25 16.24
N VAL A 170 7.00 -4.60 15.08
CA VAL A 170 8.02 -4.89 14.07
C VAL A 170 9.43 -4.61 14.63
N ASP A 171 9.63 -3.48 15.28
CA ASP A 171 10.90 -3.08 15.90
C ASP A 171 11.37 -4.04 17.01
N THR A 172 10.44 -4.80 17.59
CA THR A 172 10.73 -5.80 18.63
C THR A 172 10.98 -7.19 18.07
N ARG A 173 10.26 -7.54 16.99
CA ARG A 173 10.27 -8.89 16.41
C ARG A 173 11.36 -9.10 15.36
N PHE A 174 11.82 -8.02 14.74
CA PHE A 174 12.77 -8.07 13.62
C PHE A 174 13.97 -7.15 13.88
N ASN A 175 15.09 -7.49 13.29
CA ASN A 175 16.28 -6.65 13.30
C ASN A 175 16.16 -5.57 12.21
N VAL A 176 15.59 -4.43 12.57
CA VAL A 176 15.24 -3.35 11.63
C VAL A 176 15.78 -2.00 12.04
N ARG A 177 15.98 -1.12 11.06
CA ARG A 177 16.33 0.28 11.28
C ARG A 177 15.14 1.02 11.89
N LYS A 178 15.43 1.88 12.88
CA LYS A 178 14.42 2.63 13.66
C LYS A 178 14.38 4.11 13.33
N ASP A 179 15.27 4.56 12.44
CA ASP A 179 15.35 5.94 11.97
C ASP A 179 14.44 6.17 10.74
N ALA A 180 14.11 7.42 10.47
CA ALA A 180 13.26 7.80 9.34
C ALA A 180 13.84 7.37 7.98
N ALA A 181 15.16 7.47 7.80
CA ALA A 181 15.82 7.06 6.56
C ALA A 181 15.71 5.55 6.30
N GLY A 182 15.46 4.75 7.36
CA GLY A 182 15.18 3.32 7.29
C GLY A 182 13.70 2.95 7.19
N ARG A 183 12.78 3.92 7.15
CA ARG A 183 11.34 3.64 7.06
C ARG A 183 10.69 4.29 5.84
N ALA A 184 9.93 3.49 5.10
CA ALA A 184 9.08 3.93 4.01
C ALA A 184 7.61 3.63 4.33
N LEU A 185 6.71 4.48 3.85
CA LEU A 185 5.27 4.30 3.95
C LEU A 185 4.64 4.55 2.59
N ALA A 186 3.86 3.61 2.09
CA ALA A 186 3.13 3.78 0.84
C ALA A 186 1.80 3.04 0.87
N GLY A 187 0.93 3.35 -0.07
CA GLY A 187 -0.32 2.64 -0.21
C GLY A 187 -1.07 3.01 -1.48
N LEU A 188 -2.09 2.23 -1.78
CA LEU A 188 -2.93 2.43 -2.96
C LEU A 188 -4.36 2.84 -2.57
N SER A 189 -5.01 3.67 -3.40
CA SER A 189 -6.40 4.09 -3.21
C SER A 189 -6.64 4.67 -1.80
N GLN A 190 -7.53 4.10 -0.99
CA GLN A 190 -7.70 4.46 0.42
C GLN A 190 -6.39 4.36 1.20
N GLY A 191 -5.60 3.30 0.98
CA GLY A 191 -4.29 3.15 1.62
C GLY A 191 -3.31 4.25 1.23
N GLY A 192 -3.43 4.80 0.02
CA GLY A 192 -2.67 5.97 -0.41
C GLY A 192 -3.02 7.23 0.38
N TYR A 193 -4.29 7.41 0.76
CA TYR A 193 -4.73 8.47 1.66
C TYR A 193 -4.19 8.27 3.08
N GLN A 194 -4.30 7.05 3.61
CA GLN A 194 -3.79 6.73 4.94
C GLN A 194 -2.26 6.93 5.02
N ALA A 195 -1.52 6.50 3.98
CA ALA A 195 -0.08 6.73 3.90
C ALA A 195 0.28 8.22 3.84
N LEU A 196 -0.49 9.01 3.09
CA LEU A 196 -0.30 10.46 3.02
C LEU A 196 -0.55 11.12 4.39
N VAL A 197 -1.65 10.76 5.06
CA VAL A 197 -2.00 11.30 6.39
C VAL A 197 -0.94 10.94 7.42
N SER A 198 -0.62 9.66 7.57
CA SER A 198 0.38 9.21 8.55
C SER A 198 1.78 9.73 8.24
N GLY A 199 2.20 9.68 6.98
CA GLY A 199 3.53 10.16 6.57
C GLY A 199 3.74 11.65 6.79
N MET A 200 2.72 12.46 6.56
CA MET A 200 2.81 13.91 6.78
C MET A 200 2.66 14.30 8.25
N ASN A 201 1.80 13.60 9.00
CA ASN A 201 1.63 13.88 10.45
C ASN A 201 2.83 13.40 11.27
N HIS A 202 3.54 12.36 10.82
CA HIS A 202 4.74 11.79 11.46
C HIS A 202 5.97 11.87 10.56
N LEU A 203 6.22 13.04 9.99
CA LEU A 203 7.30 13.26 9.02
C LEU A 203 8.67 12.85 9.56
N GLU A 204 8.89 12.97 10.88
CA GLU A 204 10.12 12.55 11.57
C GLU A 204 10.33 11.03 11.60
N SER A 205 9.29 10.24 11.30
CA SER A 205 9.32 8.78 11.35
C SER A 205 9.58 8.11 10.00
N PHE A 206 9.41 8.85 8.90
CA PHE A 206 9.50 8.32 7.54
C PHE A 206 10.39 9.17 6.64
N GLY A 207 11.28 8.51 5.88
CA GLY A 207 12.11 9.16 4.87
C GLY A 207 11.60 8.98 3.43
N TRP A 208 10.61 8.10 3.23
CA TRP A 208 10.11 7.72 1.92
C TRP A 208 8.60 7.59 1.95
N LEU A 209 7.92 8.25 1.01
CA LEU A 209 6.46 8.28 0.98
C LEU A 209 5.94 7.99 -0.42
N GLY A 210 4.84 7.19 -0.49
CA GLY A 210 4.16 6.88 -1.76
C GLY A 210 2.65 6.90 -1.65
N THR A 211 1.96 7.56 -2.60
CA THR A 211 0.52 7.49 -2.76
C THR A 211 0.18 7.10 -4.19
N PHE A 212 -0.46 5.93 -4.36
CA PHE A 212 -0.75 5.33 -5.65
C PHE A 212 -2.25 5.38 -5.90
N SER A 213 -2.70 6.22 -6.81
CA SER A 213 -4.13 6.51 -7.03
C SER A 213 -4.85 6.78 -5.70
N GLY A 214 -4.23 7.53 -4.80
CA GLY A 214 -4.77 7.76 -3.47
C GLY A 214 -5.98 8.70 -3.50
N VAL A 215 -6.95 8.49 -2.59
CA VAL A 215 -7.79 9.59 -2.12
C VAL A 215 -6.87 10.61 -1.48
N THR A 216 -7.19 11.89 -1.53
CA THR A 216 -6.28 12.92 -1.02
C THR A 216 -7.01 13.96 -0.17
N THR A 217 -6.22 14.79 0.49
CA THR A 217 -6.73 15.87 1.35
C THR A 217 -7.46 16.96 0.59
N THR A 218 -7.47 16.96 -0.73
CA THR A 218 -8.28 17.86 -1.55
C THR A 218 -9.76 17.51 -1.49
N THR A 219 -10.11 16.26 -1.21
CA THR A 219 -11.50 15.78 -1.12
C THR A 219 -11.85 15.21 0.27
N VAL A 220 -10.84 14.81 1.04
CA VAL A 220 -10.99 14.36 2.43
C VAL A 220 -9.99 15.16 3.28
N PRO A 221 -10.35 16.36 3.73
CA PRO A 221 -9.43 17.26 4.42
C PRO A 221 -8.84 16.65 5.69
N ASP A 222 -7.56 16.92 5.91
CA ASP A 222 -6.83 16.63 7.15
C ASP A 222 -6.04 17.87 7.58
N GLU A 223 -6.30 18.36 8.80
CA GLU A 223 -5.70 19.60 9.29
C GLU A 223 -4.19 19.46 9.50
N GLY A 224 -3.71 18.29 9.92
CA GLY A 224 -2.28 18.01 10.13
C GLY A 224 -1.52 18.06 8.80
N VAL A 225 -2.04 17.38 7.76
CA VAL A 225 -1.47 17.44 6.41
C VAL A 225 -1.49 18.86 5.86
N ALA A 226 -2.60 19.58 6.03
CA ALA A 226 -2.71 20.98 5.57
C ALA A 226 -1.70 21.91 6.28
N ALA A 227 -1.47 21.70 7.57
CA ALA A 227 -0.45 22.43 8.33
C ALA A 227 0.96 22.05 7.89
N ARG A 228 1.21 20.77 7.61
CA ARG A 228 2.51 20.27 7.15
C ARG A 228 2.87 20.80 5.75
N PHE A 229 1.92 20.87 4.82
CA PHE A 229 2.14 21.41 3.47
C PHE A 229 2.59 22.88 3.46
N LYS A 230 2.32 23.64 4.52
CA LYS A 230 2.85 25.00 4.70
C LYS A 230 4.31 25.03 5.15
N GLN A 231 4.98 23.90 5.28
CA GLN A 231 6.36 23.74 5.72
C GLN A 231 7.19 22.97 4.67
N PRO A 232 7.23 23.44 3.40
CA PRO A 232 7.84 22.67 2.31
C PRO A 232 9.32 22.38 2.52
N GLU A 233 10.07 23.29 3.18
CA GLU A 233 11.49 23.07 3.46
C GLU A 233 11.70 21.89 4.42
N ALA A 234 10.81 21.71 5.40
CA ALA A 234 10.88 20.58 6.31
C ALA A 234 10.59 19.26 5.59
N ILE A 235 9.56 19.23 4.73
CA ILE A 235 9.22 18.07 3.89
C ILE A 235 10.37 17.73 2.96
N ASN A 236 10.86 18.71 2.20
CA ASN A 236 11.92 18.54 1.20
C ASN A 236 13.27 18.12 1.80
N ARG A 237 13.52 18.45 3.07
CA ARG A 237 14.71 18.02 3.78
C ARG A 237 14.57 16.61 4.35
N GLN A 238 13.37 16.24 4.81
CA GLN A 238 13.11 14.96 5.48
C GLN A 238 12.88 13.82 4.49
N LEU A 239 12.09 14.06 3.44
CA LEU A 239 11.77 13.01 2.47
C LEU A 239 12.88 12.88 1.41
N HIS A 240 13.47 11.71 1.35
CA HIS A 240 14.38 11.31 0.25
C HIS A 240 13.62 11.10 -1.05
N ASN A 241 12.37 10.64 -0.96
CA ASN A 241 11.46 10.52 -2.09
C ASN A 241 10.00 10.64 -1.64
N PHE A 242 9.20 11.35 -2.43
CA PHE A 242 7.75 11.36 -2.35
C PHE A 242 7.19 11.02 -3.72
N THR A 243 6.59 9.84 -3.86
CA THR A 243 6.05 9.33 -5.13
C THR A 243 4.53 9.50 -5.18
N VAL A 244 4.03 10.11 -6.26
CA VAL A 244 2.60 10.30 -6.55
C VAL A 244 2.29 9.69 -7.89
N VAL A 245 1.37 8.72 -7.95
CA VAL A 245 1.06 7.99 -9.17
C VAL A 245 -0.44 7.91 -9.41
N VAL A 246 -0.85 7.89 -10.68
CA VAL A 246 -2.25 7.76 -11.08
C VAL A 246 -2.38 7.12 -12.47
N GLY A 247 -3.49 6.46 -12.75
CA GLY A 247 -3.90 6.11 -14.12
C GLY A 247 -4.49 7.33 -14.85
N GLU A 248 -4.21 7.48 -16.13
CA GLU A 248 -4.70 8.61 -16.94
C GLU A 248 -6.24 8.70 -16.94
N ARG A 249 -6.90 7.53 -16.93
CA ARG A 249 -8.37 7.40 -16.93
C ARG A 249 -8.95 7.09 -15.55
N ASP A 250 -8.18 7.32 -14.48
CA ASP A 250 -8.63 7.02 -13.12
C ASP A 250 -9.89 7.83 -12.79
N SER A 251 -11.04 7.17 -12.91
CA SER A 251 -12.36 7.75 -12.67
C SER A 251 -12.71 7.86 -11.18
N VAL A 252 -11.92 7.22 -10.30
CA VAL A 252 -12.17 7.17 -8.85
C VAL A 252 -11.40 8.27 -8.13
N THR A 253 -10.10 8.39 -8.38
CA THR A 253 -9.20 9.30 -7.66
C THR A 253 -8.39 10.24 -8.57
N GLY A 254 -8.62 10.21 -9.88
CA GLY A 254 -7.88 11.07 -10.81
C GLY A 254 -7.96 12.56 -10.48
N LYS A 255 -9.14 13.04 -10.05
CA LYS A 255 -9.32 14.43 -9.59
C LYS A 255 -8.61 14.72 -8.28
N ASP A 256 -8.59 13.75 -7.37
CA ASP A 256 -7.86 13.83 -6.09
C ASP A 256 -6.37 14.03 -6.35
N ILE A 257 -5.78 13.17 -7.19
CA ILE A 257 -4.35 13.22 -7.51
C ILE A 257 -3.99 14.49 -8.29
N ALA A 258 -4.84 14.93 -9.21
CA ALA A 258 -4.62 16.20 -9.91
C ALA A 258 -4.61 17.39 -8.94
N GLY A 259 -5.52 17.41 -7.97
CA GLY A 259 -5.57 18.40 -6.90
C GLY A 259 -4.35 18.35 -5.99
N LEU A 260 -3.94 17.14 -5.57
CA LEU A 260 -2.73 16.95 -4.77
C LEU A 260 -1.49 17.47 -5.51
N LYS A 261 -1.34 17.08 -6.79
CA LYS A 261 -0.23 17.54 -7.64
C LYS A 261 -0.15 19.07 -7.67
N ALA A 262 -1.28 19.73 -7.95
CA ALA A 262 -1.34 21.18 -8.00
C ALA A 262 -0.98 21.84 -6.65
N GLU A 263 -1.43 21.27 -5.53
CA GLU A 263 -1.11 21.78 -4.21
C GLU A 263 0.37 21.60 -3.87
N LEU A 264 0.95 20.42 -4.15
CA LEU A 264 2.39 20.18 -3.95
C LEU A 264 3.26 21.15 -4.76
N GLU A 265 2.92 21.36 -6.02
CA GLU A 265 3.61 22.33 -6.91
C GLU A 265 3.50 23.76 -6.36
N LYS A 266 2.31 24.19 -5.97
CA LYS A 266 2.04 25.51 -5.39
C LYS A 266 2.85 25.75 -4.11
N GLN A 267 3.01 24.73 -3.26
CA GLN A 267 3.77 24.83 -2.02
C GLN A 267 5.28 24.65 -2.22
N GLY A 268 5.75 24.27 -3.39
CA GLY A 268 7.17 24.00 -3.65
C GLY A 268 7.67 22.71 -3.00
N ILE A 269 6.78 21.75 -2.77
CA ILE A 269 7.12 20.42 -2.26
C ILE A 269 7.64 19.57 -3.41
N LYS A 270 8.80 18.92 -3.24
CA LYS A 270 9.40 18.03 -4.22
C LYS A 270 8.73 16.67 -4.19
N PHE A 271 8.38 16.15 -5.36
CA PHE A 271 7.80 14.82 -5.52
C PHE A 271 8.07 14.27 -6.93
N ASP A 272 8.06 12.95 -7.02
CA ASP A 272 8.06 12.23 -8.30
C ASP A 272 6.61 11.98 -8.72
N TYR A 273 6.25 12.41 -9.93
CA TYR A 273 4.91 12.17 -10.47
C TYR A 273 4.97 11.22 -11.66
N LYS A 274 4.07 10.25 -11.67
CA LYS A 274 3.88 9.36 -12.83
C LYS A 274 2.41 9.15 -13.14
N MET A 275 2.06 9.26 -14.40
CA MET A 275 0.75 8.91 -14.93
C MET A 275 0.89 7.75 -15.91
N TYR A 276 0.07 6.71 -15.73
CA TYR A 276 0.05 5.55 -16.62
C TYR A 276 -0.97 5.76 -17.74
N PRO A 277 -0.55 5.87 -19.02
CA PRO A 277 -1.43 6.15 -20.14
C PRO A 277 -2.50 5.06 -20.33
N GLY A 278 -3.73 5.48 -20.57
CA GLY A 278 -4.86 4.60 -20.88
C GLY A 278 -5.39 3.75 -19.73
N LEU A 279 -4.73 3.73 -18.56
CA LEU A 279 -5.12 2.92 -17.41
C LEU A 279 -6.07 3.68 -16.48
N ASN A 280 -6.91 2.91 -15.75
CA ASN A 280 -7.89 3.40 -14.80
C ASN A 280 -7.43 3.18 -13.34
N HIS A 281 -8.35 3.00 -12.40
CA HIS A 281 -8.14 2.69 -10.99
C HIS A 281 -7.99 1.19 -10.81
N GLU A 282 -6.80 0.65 -11.06
CA GLU A 282 -6.62 -0.79 -11.26
C GLU A 282 -5.21 -1.29 -10.95
N MET A 283 -5.08 -2.60 -10.77
CA MET A 283 -3.81 -3.27 -10.45
C MET A 283 -2.73 -3.07 -11.51
N ASP A 284 -3.10 -2.82 -12.76
CA ASP A 284 -2.15 -2.54 -13.84
C ASP A 284 -1.45 -1.18 -13.70
N VAL A 285 -1.99 -0.27 -12.88
CA VAL A 285 -1.29 0.91 -12.37
C VAL A 285 -0.41 0.54 -11.17
N TRP A 286 -0.94 -0.22 -10.21
CA TRP A 286 -0.32 -0.36 -8.89
C TRP A 286 0.82 -1.37 -8.84
N ARG A 287 0.73 -2.50 -9.56
CA ARG A 287 1.82 -3.50 -9.61
C ARG A 287 3.13 -2.93 -10.18
N PRO A 288 3.13 -2.28 -11.37
CA PRO A 288 4.35 -1.66 -11.87
C PRO A 288 4.80 -0.48 -11.01
N THR A 289 3.87 0.29 -10.43
CA THR A 289 4.21 1.36 -9.49
C THR A 289 4.94 0.81 -8.27
N TYR A 290 4.43 -0.27 -7.67
CA TYR A 290 5.07 -0.92 -6.54
C TYR A 290 6.48 -1.39 -6.90
N ALA A 291 6.62 -2.09 -8.03
CA ALA A 291 7.92 -2.57 -8.51
C ALA A 291 8.93 -1.44 -8.75
N GLU A 292 8.49 -0.31 -9.30
CA GLU A 292 9.34 0.87 -9.52
C GLU A 292 9.67 1.60 -8.21
N PHE A 293 8.70 1.71 -7.30
CA PHE A 293 8.87 2.38 -6.02
C PHE A 293 9.91 1.69 -5.15
N VAL A 294 9.82 0.36 -4.98
CA VAL A 294 10.77 -0.39 -4.15
C VAL A 294 12.20 -0.33 -4.70
N GLN A 295 12.39 -0.11 -5.99
CA GLN A 295 13.71 0.07 -6.59
C GLN A 295 14.35 1.42 -6.24
N LYS A 296 13.57 2.42 -5.83
CA LYS A 296 14.07 3.73 -5.40
C LYS A 296 14.43 3.75 -3.92
N LEU A 297 13.83 2.89 -3.11
CA LEU A 297 13.92 2.94 -1.66
C LEU A 297 15.34 2.65 -1.15
N PHE A 298 15.70 3.35 -0.08
CA PHE A 298 16.90 3.11 0.76
C PHE A 298 18.24 3.15 0.01
N ARG A 299 18.33 3.96 -1.04
CA ARG A 299 19.55 4.19 -1.82
C ARG A 299 20.33 5.42 -1.36
#